data_b2eb190c37db4936c40c324647f2dbdf
#
_entry.id   b2eb190c37db4936c40c324647f2dbdf
#
_cell.length_a   1.000
_cell.length_b   1.000
_cell.length_c   1.000
_cell.angle_alpha   90.00
_cell.angle_beta   90.00
_cell.angle_gamma   90.00
#
_symmetry.space_group_name_H-M   'P 1'
#
loop_
_entity.id
_entity.type
_entity.pdbx_description
1 polymer ?
#
loop_
_entity_poly.entity_id
_entity_poly.type
_entity_poly.pdbx_seq_one_letter_code
_entity_poly.pdbx_strand_id
1 'polypeptide(L)'
;YSAVPIDAWVVIGILVLMMFQTWVVMYRKFRYSGRVEKGNERFRSEFAEVGTDLEQLMDNRQLEDDLRHSSLWQLYRVAVGELRTRRAQGADTNNLSAETLEAIRASMDGVRTQQNRELSSSLGVLSNAIAGGPYIGLLGTVMGIMVVFLGTAMAGDVNINAIAPGMAAALLATAMGLFVAIPALFAYNRLNGRNRDISSDMRVSLDEFVTRLAEIHATSTEPAERPASAARHDHAQTPVT
;
A
#
# COMPACT_ATOMS: atom_id res chain seq x y z
N TYR A 1 19.75 32.63 -31.15
CA TYR A 1 18.94 31.98 -30.08
C TYR A 1 17.43 32.12 -30.31
N SER A 2 16.97 32.72 -31.40
CA SER A 2 15.55 32.93 -31.73
C SER A 2 14.98 31.93 -32.75
N ALA A 3 15.62 30.78 -32.95
CA ALA A 3 15.22 29.80 -33.97
C ALA A 3 14.24 28.72 -33.50
N VAL A 4 13.93 28.68 -32.19
CA VAL A 4 12.99 27.71 -31.64
C VAL A 4 11.67 28.42 -31.39
N PRO A 5 10.53 27.97 -31.96
CA PRO A 5 9.24 28.59 -31.76
C PRO A 5 8.83 28.52 -30.27
N ILE A 6 8.13 29.54 -29.79
CA ILE A 6 7.67 29.70 -28.40
C ILE A 6 6.89 28.45 -27.97
N ASP A 7 6.10 27.88 -28.86
CA ASP A 7 5.28 26.68 -28.61
C ASP A 7 6.13 25.46 -28.21
N ALA A 8 7.30 25.28 -28.82
CA ALA A 8 8.21 24.19 -28.45
C ALA A 8 8.77 24.37 -27.03
N TRP A 9 9.07 25.59 -26.62
CA TRP A 9 9.52 25.90 -25.27
C TRP A 9 8.43 25.67 -24.22
N VAL A 10 7.17 25.94 -24.54
CA VAL A 10 6.03 25.65 -23.67
C VAL A 10 5.90 24.14 -23.44
N VAL A 11 5.96 23.33 -24.51
CA VAL A 11 5.89 21.85 -24.41
C VAL A 11 7.05 21.30 -23.59
N ILE A 12 8.28 21.75 -23.85
CA ILE A 12 9.46 21.34 -23.09
C ILE A 12 9.30 21.75 -21.62
N GLY A 13 8.82 22.95 -21.34
CA GLY A 13 8.57 23.41 -19.96
C GLY A 13 7.57 22.52 -19.20
N ILE A 14 6.48 22.13 -19.85
CA ILE A 14 5.49 21.20 -19.29
C ILE A 14 6.15 19.83 -18.99
N LEU A 15 6.95 19.30 -19.90
CA LEU A 15 7.63 18.02 -19.72
C LEU A 15 8.67 18.07 -18.60
N VAL A 16 9.42 19.17 -18.46
CA VAL A 16 10.36 19.38 -17.35
C VAL A 16 9.62 19.45 -16.00
N LEU A 17 8.49 20.14 -15.94
CA LEU A 17 7.65 20.20 -14.75
C LEU A 17 7.11 18.83 -14.38
N MET A 18 6.62 18.05 -15.36
CA MET A 18 6.19 16.66 -15.16
C MET A 18 7.32 15.78 -14.67
N MET A 19 8.52 15.94 -15.22
CA MET A 19 9.71 15.20 -14.79
C MET A 19 10.00 15.48 -13.32
N PHE A 20 10.07 16.74 -12.93
CA PHE A 20 10.34 17.11 -11.53
C PHE A 20 9.28 16.58 -10.58
N GLN A 21 8.00 16.74 -10.91
CA GLN A 21 6.89 16.21 -10.12
C GLN A 21 6.97 14.68 -9.97
N THR A 22 7.26 13.98 -11.05
CA THR A 22 7.40 12.52 -11.07
C THR A 22 8.54 12.05 -10.18
N TRP A 23 9.70 12.73 -10.23
CA TRP A 23 10.86 12.38 -9.41
C TRP A 23 10.63 12.63 -7.93
N VAL A 24 9.97 13.73 -7.57
CA VAL A 24 9.59 14.02 -6.18
C VAL A 24 8.64 12.96 -5.64
N VAL A 25 7.61 12.60 -6.41
CA VAL A 25 6.65 11.55 -6.01
C VAL A 25 7.36 10.21 -5.87
N MET A 26 8.19 9.84 -6.84
CA MET A 26 8.96 8.61 -6.81
C MET A 26 9.82 8.52 -5.54
N TYR A 27 10.62 9.53 -5.26
CA TYR A 27 11.51 9.55 -4.09
C TYR A 27 10.73 9.46 -2.76
N ARG A 28 9.66 10.25 -2.62
CA ARG A 28 8.81 10.24 -1.42
C ARG A 28 8.16 8.87 -1.20
N LYS A 29 7.64 8.27 -2.26
CA LYS A 29 6.96 6.97 -2.19
C LYS A 29 7.93 5.82 -1.90
N PHE A 30 9.11 5.81 -2.50
CA PHE A 30 10.13 4.82 -2.18
C PHE A 30 10.53 4.88 -0.70
N ARG A 31 10.72 6.08 -0.17
CA ARG A 31 11.02 6.26 1.26
C ARG A 31 9.87 5.85 2.17
N TYR A 32 8.64 6.18 1.78
CA TYR A 32 7.45 5.81 2.55
C TYR A 32 7.26 4.29 2.58
N SER A 33 7.22 3.64 1.43
CA SER A 33 7.08 2.18 1.31
C SER A 33 8.19 1.43 2.05
N GLY A 34 9.44 1.90 1.96
CA GLY A 34 10.56 1.31 2.71
C GLY A 34 10.45 1.47 4.23
N ARG A 35 9.85 2.55 4.73
CA ARG A 35 9.58 2.71 6.17
C ARG A 35 8.47 1.79 6.66
N VAL A 36 7.42 1.63 5.85
CA VAL A 36 6.31 0.70 6.15
C VAL A 36 6.83 -0.73 6.23
N GLU A 37 7.63 -1.16 5.24
CA GLU A 37 8.21 -2.50 5.18
C GLU A 37 9.10 -2.80 6.41
N LYS A 38 10.02 -1.90 6.74
CA LYS A 38 10.88 -2.03 7.93
C LYS A 38 10.05 -2.04 9.23
N GLY A 39 9.03 -1.20 9.32
CA GLY A 39 8.12 -1.19 10.45
C GLY A 39 7.36 -2.52 10.59
N ASN A 40 6.91 -3.10 9.47
CA ASN A 40 6.23 -4.38 9.48
C ASN A 40 7.14 -5.54 9.87
N GLU A 41 8.39 -5.57 9.40
CA GLU A 41 9.38 -6.57 9.81
C GLU A 41 9.64 -6.50 11.32
N ARG A 42 9.84 -5.30 11.84
CA ARG A 42 10.04 -5.11 13.28
C ARG A 42 8.81 -5.51 14.08
N PHE A 43 7.62 -5.13 13.64
CA PHE A 43 6.38 -5.56 14.29
C PHE A 43 6.26 -7.07 14.34
N ARG A 44 6.57 -7.79 13.25
CA ARG A 44 6.53 -9.25 13.21
C ARG A 44 7.48 -9.89 14.20
N SER A 45 8.71 -9.36 14.34
CA SER A 45 9.67 -9.88 15.31
C SER A 45 9.18 -9.71 16.74
N GLU A 46 8.66 -8.54 17.09
CA GLU A 46 8.11 -8.27 18.42
C GLU A 46 6.83 -9.09 18.69
N PHE A 47 5.95 -9.20 17.68
CA PHE A 47 4.70 -9.96 17.79
C PHE A 47 4.93 -11.47 17.93
N ALA A 48 5.99 -12.01 17.34
CA ALA A 48 6.36 -13.42 17.47
C ALA A 48 6.79 -13.78 18.91
N GLU A 49 7.32 -12.82 19.66
CA GLU A 49 7.72 -12.99 21.07
C GLU A 49 6.54 -12.84 22.05
N VAL A 50 5.41 -12.29 21.58
CA VAL A 50 4.20 -12.16 22.40
C VAL A 50 3.54 -13.52 22.58
N GLY A 51 3.40 -13.93 23.84
CA GLY A 51 2.71 -15.17 24.19
C GLY A 51 1.19 -15.08 24.06
N THR A 52 0.48 -15.33 25.15
CA THR A 52 -0.99 -15.27 25.24
C THR A 52 -1.54 -13.88 25.51
N ASP A 53 -0.70 -12.95 26.02
CA ASP A 53 -1.12 -11.57 26.31
C ASP A 53 -0.94 -10.67 25.08
N LEU A 54 -1.99 -10.64 24.25
CA LEU A 54 -2.02 -9.83 23.04
C LEU A 54 -2.04 -8.32 23.30
N GLU A 55 -2.20 -7.86 24.54
CA GLU A 55 -2.23 -6.43 24.88
C GLU A 55 -0.85 -5.88 25.25
N GLN A 56 0.13 -6.75 25.50
CA GLN A 56 1.45 -6.39 26.03
C GLN A 56 2.20 -5.37 25.19
N LEU A 57 2.10 -5.44 23.85
CA LEU A 57 2.81 -4.51 22.96
C LEU A 57 2.27 -3.07 23.04
N MET A 58 0.99 -2.89 23.42
CA MET A 58 0.38 -1.55 23.51
C MET A 58 0.89 -0.72 24.68
N ASP A 59 1.46 -1.34 25.70
CA ASP A 59 1.90 -0.64 26.90
C ASP A 59 3.32 -0.08 26.76
N ASN A 60 4.02 -0.40 25.67
CA ASN A 60 5.37 0.09 25.40
C ASN A 60 5.35 1.32 24.47
N ARG A 61 5.44 2.51 25.06
CA ARG A 61 5.43 3.79 24.30
C ARG A 61 6.60 3.95 23.33
N GLN A 62 7.78 3.40 23.64
CA GLN A 62 8.91 3.46 22.72
C GLN A 62 8.65 2.64 21.45
N LEU A 63 8.02 1.49 21.62
CA LEU A 63 7.65 0.63 20.50
C LEU A 63 6.57 1.28 19.62
N GLU A 64 5.63 2.01 20.23
CA GLU A 64 4.60 2.74 19.50
C GLU A 64 5.19 3.79 18.56
N ASP A 65 6.17 4.57 18.99
CA ASP A 65 6.84 5.57 18.15
C ASP A 65 7.64 4.94 17.02
N ASP A 66 8.34 3.85 17.29
CA ASP A 66 9.13 3.10 16.30
C ASP A 66 8.24 2.43 15.23
N LEU A 67 7.10 1.91 15.65
CA LEU A 67 6.14 1.19 14.79
C LEU A 67 5.08 2.10 14.14
N ARG A 68 5.12 3.39 14.38
CA ARG A 68 4.14 4.37 13.89
C ARG A 68 3.84 4.26 12.38
N HIS A 69 4.84 3.88 11.59
CA HIS A 69 4.72 3.71 10.15
C HIS A 69 4.39 2.28 9.72
N SER A 70 4.31 1.34 10.64
CA SER A 70 3.94 -0.05 10.35
C SER A 70 2.43 -0.16 10.10
N SER A 71 2.06 -0.70 8.94
CA SER A 71 0.66 -1.00 8.63
C SER A 71 0.11 -2.14 9.49
N LEU A 72 0.96 -3.10 9.88
CA LEU A 72 0.58 -4.20 10.77
C LEU A 72 0.33 -3.71 12.20
N TRP A 73 1.14 -2.77 12.67
CA TRP A 73 0.92 -2.09 13.96
C TRP A 73 -0.42 -1.37 14.01
N GLN A 74 -0.81 -0.69 12.93
CA GLN A 74 -2.10 0.00 12.85
C GLN A 74 -3.27 -0.99 12.94
N LEU A 75 -3.17 -2.14 12.28
CA LEU A 75 -4.17 -3.21 12.39
C LEU A 75 -4.27 -3.75 13.82
N TYR A 76 -3.13 -4.08 14.42
CA TYR A 76 -3.05 -4.59 15.79
C TYR A 76 -3.64 -3.58 16.80
N ARG A 77 -3.26 -2.31 16.70
CA ARG A 77 -3.72 -1.26 17.60
C ARG A 77 -5.24 -1.10 17.61
N VAL A 78 -5.87 -1.19 16.45
CA VAL A 78 -7.34 -1.10 16.32
C VAL A 78 -8.00 -2.33 16.93
N ALA A 79 -7.47 -3.52 16.68
CA ALA A 79 -8.02 -4.75 17.25
C ALA A 79 -7.95 -4.77 18.78
N VAL A 80 -6.80 -4.43 19.36
CA VAL A 80 -6.63 -4.37 20.81
C VAL A 80 -7.44 -3.21 21.42
N GLY A 81 -7.55 -2.08 20.73
CA GLY A 81 -8.39 -0.96 21.14
C GLY A 81 -9.87 -1.35 21.25
N GLU A 82 -10.38 -2.10 20.27
CA GLU A 82 -11.75 -2.62 20.28
C GLU A 82 -11.97 -3.60 21.45
N LEU A 83 -11.01 -4.49 21.70
CA LEU A 83 -11.04 -5.39 22.85
C LEU A 83 -11.10 -4.64 24.19
N ARG A 84 -10.24 -3.64 24.38
CA ARG A 84 -10.21 -2.81 25.61
C ARG A 84 -11.52 -2.05 25.80
N THR A 85 -12.09 -1.51 24.73
CA THR A 85 -13.37 -0.79 24.77
C THR A 85 -14.51 -1.70 25.21
N ARG A 86 -14.59 -2.90 24.68
CA ARG A 86 -15.63 -3.89 25.04
C ARG A 86 -15.46 -4.40 26.45
N ARG A 87 -14.22 -4.62 26.89
CA ARG A 87 -13.92 -4.96 28.28
C ARG A 87 -14.38 -3.87 29.25
N ALA A 88 -14.16 -2.60 28.92
CA ALA A 88 -14.60 -1.47 29.73
C ALA A 88 -16.14 -1.34 29.78
N GLN A 89 -16.85 -1.81 28.76
CA GLN A 89 -18.32 -1.85 28.72
C GLN A 89 -18.94 -3.05 29.46
N GLY A 90 -18.12 -3.88 30.13
CA GLY A 90 -18.58 -5.02 30.89
C GLY A 90 -18.89 -6.27 30.06
N ALA A 91 -18.44 -6.34 28.81
CA ALA A 91 -18.50 -7.56 28.04
C ALA A 91 -17.60 -8.62 28.67
N ASP A 92 -18.12 -9.83 28.79
CA ASP A 92 -17.36 -10.96 29.32
C ASP A 92 -16.28 -11.36 28.29
N THR A 93 -15.06 -10.90 28.53
CA THR A 93 -13.93 -11.13 27.62
C THR A 93 -13.38 -12.55 27.74
N ASN A 94 -13.85 -13.35 28.69
CA ASN A 94 -13.48 -14.76 28.78
C ASN A 94 -14.21 -15.64 27.78
N ASN A 95 -15.28 -15.12 27.16
CA ASN A 95 -16.04 -15.84 26.13
C ASN A 95 -16.42 -14.87 25.01
N LEU A 96 -15.46 -14.63 24.09
CA LEU A 96 -15.69 -13.76 22.92
C LEU A 96 -16.72 -14.41 22.01
N SER A 97 -17.87 -13.75 21.84
CA SER A 97 -18.88 -14.21 20.89
C SER A 97 -18.36 -14.10 19.44
N ALA A 98 -18.90 -14.94 18.55
CA ALA A 98 -18.60 -14.87 17.13
C ALA A 98 -18.89 -13.48 16.55
N GLU A 99 -19.90 -12.79 17.06
CA GLU A 99 -20.25 -11.42 16.67
C GLU A 99 -19.16 -10.42 17.07
N THR A 100 -18.53 -10.62 18.22
CA THR A 100 -17.40 -9.77 18.67
C THR A 100 -16.16 -9.96 17.81
N LEU A 101 -15.83 -11.21 17.47
CA LEU A 101 -14.72 -11.52 16.57
C LEU A 101 -14.95 -10.92 15.18
N GLU A 102 -16.17 -11.01 14.66
CA GLU A 102 -16.52 -10.42 13.37
C GLU A 102 -16.46 -8.89 13.40
N ALA A 103 -16.88 -8.24 14.49
CA ALA A 103 -16.77 -6.80 14.64
C ALA A 103 -15.29 -6.34 14.70
N ILE A 104 -14.42 -7.07 15.39
CA ILE A 104 -12.98 -6.79 15.41
C ILE A 104 -12.40 -6.96 14.01
N ARG A 105 -12.76 -8.05 13.32
CA ARG A 105 -12.34 -8.31 11.94
C ARG A 105 -12.76 -7.17 11.01
N ALA A 106 -14.00 -6.71 11.10
CA ALA A 106 -14.53 -5.61 10.30
C ALA A 106 -13.78 -4.30 10.56
N SER A 107 -13.45 -3.99 11.82
CA SER A 107 -12.67 -2.82 12.19
C SER A 107 -11.25 -2.87 11.63
N MET A 108 -10.59 -4.03 11.71
CA MET A 108 -9.27 -4.24 11.12
C MET A 108 -9.30 -4.13 9.58
N ASP A 109 -10.33 -4.67 8.93
CA ASP A 109 -10.50 -4.59 7.47
C ASP A 109 -10.71 -3.15 7.00
N GLY A 110 -11.41 -2.34 7.79
CA GLY A 110 -11.52 -0.89 7.58
C GLY A 110 -10.14 -0.20 7.56
N VAL A 111 -9.30 -0.48 8.55
CA VAL A 111 -7.92 0.06 8.61
C VAL A 111 -7.08 -0.45 7.45
N ARG A 112 -7.16 -1.75 7.11
CA ARG A 112 -6.47 -2.31 5.94
C ARG A 112 -6.84 -1.57 4.66
N THR A 113 -8.13 -1.30 4.46
CA THR A 113 -8.62 -0.55 3.29
C THR A 113 -8.06 0.87 3.26
N GLN A 114 -8.00 1.55 4.40
CA GLN A 114 -7.40 2.88 4.51
C GLN A 114 -5.90 2.86 4.21
N GLN A 115 -5.15 1.91 4.78
CA GLN A 115 -3.72 1.75 4.52
C GLN A 115 -3.44 1.47 3.03
N ASN A 116 -4.25 0.64 2.38
CA ASN A 116 -4.14 0.37 0.95
C ASN A 116 -4.37 1.64 0.11
N ARG A 117 -5.30 2.51 0.50
CA ARG A 117 -5.50 3.81 -0.17
C ARG A 117 -4.28 4.72 0.00
N GLU A 118 -3.69 4.77 1.19
CA GLU A 118 -2.49 5.56 1.46
C GLU A 118 -1.28 5.04 0.67
N LEU A 119 -1.08 3.73 0.60
CA LEU A 119 -0.03 3.09 -0.20
C LEU A 119 -0.20 3.40 -1.69
N SER A 120 -1.43 3.34 -2.20
CA SER A 120 -1.75 3.59 -3.62
C SER A 120 -1.85 5.08 -3.96
N SER A 121 -1.97 5.94 -2.96
CA SER A 121 -2.06 7.38 -3.17
C SER A 121 -0.84 7.89 -3.94
N SER A 122 -1.06 8.87 -4.82
CA SER A 122 -0.02 9.45 -5.69
C SER A 122 0.60 8.52 -6.75
N LEU A 123 0.30 7.21 -6.79
CA LEU A 123 0.69 6.36 -7.92
C LEU A 123 0.03 6.80 -9.22
N GLY A 124 -1.12 7.45 -9.14
CA GLY A 124 -1.78 8.07 -10.27
C GLY A 124 -0.93 9.13 -10.97
N VAL A 125 -0.09 9.86 -10.24
CA VAL A 125 0.85 10.83 -10.84
C VAL A 125 1.87 10.13 -11.75
N LEU A 126 2.41 8.99 -11.28
CA LEU A 126 3.33 8.19 -12.09
C LEU A 126 2.61 7.60 -13.31
N SER A 127 1.40 7.08 -13.12
CA SER A 127 0.57 6.54 -14.21
C SER A 127 0.27 7.60 -15.27
N ASN A 128 -0.07 8.82 -14.85
CA ASN A 128 -0.31 9.95 -15.75
C ASN A 128 0.97 10.36 -16.51
N ALA A 129 2.12 10.33 -15.85
CA ALA A 129 3.40 10.63 -16.50
C ALA A 129 3.79 9.56 -17.53
N ILE A 130 3.51 8.28 -17.24
CA ILE A 130 3.73 7.14 -18.16
C ILE A 130 2.89 7.29 -19.42
N ALA A 131 1.60 7.60 -19.24
CA ALA A 131 0.68 7.75 -20.36
C ALA A 131 0.83 9.11 -21.08
N GLY A 132 0.91 10.20 -20.31
CA GLY A 132 0.89 11.58 -20.82
C GLY A 132 2.23 12.04 -21.41
N GLY A 133 3.35 11.60 -20.83
CA GLY A 133 4.68 12.04 -21.26
C GLY A 133 4.93 11.84 -22.76
N PRO A 134 4.78 10.60 -23.29
CA PRO A 134 4.96 10.36 -24.73
C PRO A 134 3.97 11.11 -25.62
N TYR A 135 2.71 11.26 -25.18
CA TYR A 135 1.70 11.99 -25.97
C TYR A 135 2.00 13.49 -26.02
N ILE A 136 2.43 14.10 -24.92
CA ILE A 136 2.84 15.50 -24.88
C ILE A 136 4.12 15.69 -25.73
N GLY A 137 5.05 14.75 -25.67
CA GLY A 137 6.23 14.75 -26.52
C GLY A 137 5.88 14.64 -28.00
N LEU A 138 4.98 13.74 -28.37
CA LEU A 138 4.49 13.59 -29.74
C LEU A 138 3.76 14.86 -30.22
N LEU A 139 2.91 15.46 -29.39
CA LEU A 139 2.28 16.72 -29.69
C LEU A 139 3.32 17.80 -29.99
N GLY A 140 4.38 17.90 -29.18
CA GLY A 140 5.50 18.81 -29.42
C GLY A 140 6.18 18.59 -30.75
N THR A 141 6.36 17.32 -31.17
CA THR A 141 6.93 16.99 -32.50
C THR A 141 6.01 17.45 -33.63
N VAL A 142 4.72 17.13 -33.55
CA VAL A 142 3.74 17.50 -34.59
C VAL A 142 3.65 19.02 -34.74
N MET A 143 3.53 19.75 -33.62
CA MET A 143 3.47 21.20 -33.61
C MET A 143 4.77 21.83 -34.16
N GLY A 144 5.92 21.32 -33.72
CA GLY A 144 7.21 21.84 -34.17
C GLY A 144 7.46 21.64 -35.67
N ILE A 145 7.13 20.47 -36.21
CA ILE A 145 7.22 20.19 -37.65
C ILE A 145 6.24 21.06 -38.46
N MET A 146 5.02 21.22 -37.96
CA MET A 146 4.00 22.08 -38.62
C MET A 146 4.49 23.52 -38.72
N VAL A 147 5.06 24.09 -37.67
CA VAL A 147 5.60 25.49 -37.71
C VAL A 147 6.75 25.60 -38.68
N VAL A 148 7.64 24.61 -38.76
CA VAL A 148 8.75 24.60 -39.71
C VAL A 148 8.23 24.59 -41.15
N PHE A 149 7.27 23.74 -41.50
CA PHE A 149 6.70 23.68 -42.85
C PHE A 149 5.92 24.94 -43.22
N LEU A 150 5.18 25.51 -42.27
CA LEU A 150 4.48 26.80 -42.48
C LEU A 150 5.48 27.94 -42.78
N GLY A 151 6.58 27.97 -42.02
CA GLY A 151 7.64 28.98 -42.23
C GLY A 151 8.32 28.85 -43.58
N THR A 152 8.61 27.62 -44.06
CA THR A 152 9.20 27.38 -45.36
C THR A 152 8.24 27.73 -46.53
N ALA A 153 6.95 27.38 -46.35
CA ALA A 153 5.93 27.74 -47.36
C ALA A 153 5.78 29.24 -47.54
N MET A 154 5.90 30.00 -46.46
CA MET A 154 5.83 31.49 -46.50
C MET A 154 7.11 32.12 -47.08
N ALA A 155 8.27 31.49 -46.84
CA ALA A 155 9.56 32.01 -47.34
C ALA A 155 9.81 31.73 -48.84
N GLY A 156 9.10 30.78 -49.43
CA GLY A 156 9.22 30.42 -50.85
C GLY A 156 10.54 29.74 -51.23
N ASP A 157 11.44 29.51 -50.27
CA ASP A 157 12.73 28.87 -50.47
C ASP A 157 12.95 27.82 -49.36
N VAL A 158 13.51 26.66 -49.73
CA VAL A 158 13.76 25.53 -48.84
C VAL A 158 15.25 25.47 -48.53
N ASN A 159 15.64 26.12 -47.42
CA ASN A 159 17.00 26.05 -46.92
C ASN A 159 17.09 25.11 -45.71
N ILE A 160 17.86 24.01 -45.83
CA ILE A 160 18.04 23.02 -44.80
C ILE A 160 18.58 23.64 -43.50
N ASN A 161 19.50 24.61 -43.57
CA ASN A 161 20.06 25.27 -42.40
C ASN A 161 19.01 26.07 -41.62
N ALA A 162 17.96 26.52 -42.28
CA ALA A 162 16.85 27.23 -41.61
C ALA A 162 15.84 26.23 -40.99
N ILE A 163 15.68 25.05 -41.54
CA ILE A 163 14.72 24.03 -41.11
C ILE A 163 15.27 23.15 -39.99
N ALA A 164 16.55 22.75 -40.06
CA ALA A 164 17.15 21.76 -39.18
C ALA A 164 17.04 22.09 -37.69
N PRO A 165 17.22 23.35 -37.20
CA PRO A 165 17.07 23.65 -35.78
C PRO A 165 15.65 23.44 -35.26
N GLY A 166 14.62 23.79 -36.04
CA GLY A 166 13.23 23.61 -35.67
C GLY A 166 12.83 22.13 -35.61
N MET A 167 13.28 21.34 -36.58
CA MET A 167 13.07 19.87 -36.55
C MET A 167 13.79 19.22 -35.39
N ALA A 168 15.03 19.62 -35.10
CA ALA A 168 15.77 19.09 -33.96
C ALA A 168 15.05 19.40 -32.62
N ALA A 169 14.52 20.61 -32.46
CA ALA A 169 13.74 20.98 -31.28
C ALA A 169 12.46 20.15 -31.12
N ALA A 170 11.77 19.87 -32.24
CA ALA A 170 10.60 19.02 -32.27
C ALA A 170 10.93 17.58 -31.83
N LEU A 171 11.98 16.98 -32.37
CA LEU A 171 12.42 15.64 -31.99
C LEU A 171 12.86 15.57 -30.52
N LEU A 172 13.48 16.64 -30.01
CA LEU A 172 13.87 16.75 -28.60
C LEU A 172 12.64 16.66 -27.67
N ALA A 173 11.52 17.27 -28.04
CA ALA A 173 10.29 17.20 -27.27
C ALA A 173 9.81 15.74 -27.06
N THR A 174 9.84 14.92 -28.13
CA THR A 174 9.49 13.49 -28.01
C THR A 174 10.50 12.74 -27.15
N ALA A 175 11.79 12.97 -27.33
CA ALA A 175 12.83 12.35 -26.51
C ALA A 175 12.64 12.69 -25.02
N MET A 176 12.32 13.95 -24.69
CA MET A 176 12.02 14.37 -23.33
C MET A 176 10.76 13.71 -22.77
N GLY A 177 9.71 13.54 -23.57
CA GLY A 177 8.51 12.81 -23.17
C GLY A 177 8.79 11.37 -22.77
N LEU A 178 9.61 10.67 -23.52
CA LEU A 178 10.06 9.30 -23.23
C LEU A 178 10.99 9.28 -22.00
N PHE A 179 11.87 10.26 -21.86
CA PHE A 179 12.76 10.39 -20.72
C PHE A 179 12.03 10.55 -19.39
N VAL A 180 10.86 11.19 -19.40
CA VAL A 180 9.96 11.27 -18.25
C VAL A 180 9.23 9.96 -17.99
N ALA A 181 8.69 9.34 -19.05
CA ALA A 181 7.81 8.18 -18.93
C ALA A 181 8.54 6.90 -18.53
N ILE A 182 9.76 6.66 -19.03
CA ILE A 182 10.48 5.41 -18.79
C ILE A 182 10.85 5.21 -17.32
N PRO A 183 11.49 6.17 -16.62
CA PRO A 183 11.75 6.03 -15.18
C PRO A 183 10.47 5.93 -14.35
N ALA A 184 9.42 6.67 -14.74
CA ALA A 184 8.12 6.60 -14.07
C ALA A 184 7.52 5.20 -14.17
N LEU A 185 7.65 4.52 -15.31
CA LEU A 185 7.15 3.16 -15.52
C LEU A 185 7.85 2.15 -14.59
N PHE A 186 9.18 2.19 -14.52
CA PHE A 186 9.93 1.30 -13.62
C PHE A 186 9.61 1.56 -12.15
N ALA A 187 9.52 2.83 -11.76
CA ALA A 187 9.15 3.21 -10.41
C ALA A 187 7.73 2.77 -10.05
N TYR A 188 6.77 2.98 -10.95
CA TYR A 188 5.38 2.55 -10.77
C TYR A 188 5.28 1.05 -10.57
N ASN A 189 5.90 0.26 -11.45
CA ASN A 189 5.85 -1.19 -11.36
C ASN A 189 6.48 -1.71 -10.06
N ARG A 190 7.61 -1.14 -9.64
CA ARG A 190 8.28 -1.51 -8.38
C ARG A 190 7.43 -1.17 -7.16
N LEU A 191 6.85 0.03 -7.11
CA LEU A 191 6.00 0.48 -6.01
C LEU A 191 4.69 -0.30 -5.95
N ASN A 192 4.08 -0.58 -7.10
CA ASN A 192 2.86 -1.36 -7.17
C ASN A 192 3.06 -2.81 -6.68
N GLY A 193 4.20 -3.43 -7.03
CA GLY A 193 4.59 -4.73 -6.48
C GLY A 193 4.69 -4.69 -4.96
N ARG A 194 5.48 -3.77 -4.40
CA ARG A 194 5.60 -3.60 -2.94
C ARG A 194 4.27 -3.35 -2.24
N ASN A 195 3.41 -2.53 -2.82
CA ASN A 195 2.11 -2.26 -2.24
C ASN A 195 1.23 -3.51 -2.18
N ARG A 196 1.33 -4.38 -3.19
CA ARG A 196 0.64 -5.68 -3.18
C ARG A 196 1.17 -6.60 -2.09
N ASP A 197 2.49 -6.66 -1.92
CA ASP A 197 3.13 -7.47 -0.88
C ASP A 197 2.69 -6.99 0.50
N ILE A 198 2.76 -5.69 0.79
CA ILE A 198 2.29 -5.11 2.06
C ILE A 198 0.79 -5.38 2.28
N SER A 199 -0.03 -5.26 1.23
CA SER A 199 -1.48 -5.54 1.32
C SER A 199 -1.77 -7.02 1.62
N SER A 200 -1.01 -7.92 1.02
CA SER A 200 -1.08 -9.36 1.30
C SER A 200 -0.67 -9.67 2.73
N ASP A 201 0.42 -9.07 3.19
CA ASP A 201 0.91 -9.20 4.56
C ASP A 201 -0.11 -8.74 5.59
N MET A 202 -0.77 -7.59 5.34
CA MET A 202 -1.85 -7.10 6.21
C MET A 202 -3.01 -8.10 6.29
N ARG A 203 -3.37 -8.73 5.16
CA ARG A 203 -4.45 -9.72 5.13
C ARG A 203 -4.10 -10.95 5.94
N VAL A 204 -2.91 -11.52 5.74
CA VAL A 204 -2.44 -12.69 6.46
C VAL A 204 -2.36 -12.40 7.96
N SER A 205 -1.80 -11.26 8.35
CA SER A 205 -1.70 -10.86 9.76
C SER A 205 -3.06 -10.61 10.41
N LEU A 206 -4.04 -10.09 9.66
CA LEU A 206 -5.42 -9.94 10.13
C LEU A 206 -6.04 -11.30 10.43
N ASP A 207 -5.97 -12.23 9.49
CA ASP A 207 -6.53 -13.58 9.65
C ASP A 207 -5.83 -14.33 10.80
N GLU A 208 -4.50 -14.23 10.91
CA GLU A 208 -3.72 -14.80 12.00
C GLU A 208 -4.12 -14.24 13.37
N PHE A 209 -4.26 -12.91 13.47
CA PHE A 209 -4.64 -12.26 14.71
C PHE A 209 -6.03 -12.68 15.18
N VAL A 210 -7.02 -12.68 14.28
CA VAL A 210 -8.40 -13.09 14.59
C VAL A 210 -8.46 -14.56 15.00
N THR A 211 -7.72 -15.44 14.31
CA THR A 211 -7.63 -16.87 14.64
C THR A 211 -7.01 -17.06 16.03
N ARG A 212 -5.88 -16.43 16.29
CA ARG A 212 -5.20 -16.50 17.60
C ARG A 212 -6.07 -15.99 18.73
N LEU A 213 -6.81 -14.91 18.49
CA LEU A 213 -7.77 -14.38 19.45
C LEU A 213 -8.90 -15.37 19.73
N ALA A 214 -9.43 -16.03 18.72
CA ALA A 214 -10.45 -17.06 18.87
C ALA A 214 -9.93 -18.28 19.64
N GLU A 215 -8.72 -18.74 19.38
CA GLU A 215 -8.08 -19.88 20.05
C GLU A 215 -7.85 -19.62 21.54
N ILE A 216 -7.32 -18.44 21.91
CA ILE A 216 -7.07 -18.06 23.31
C ILE A 216 -8.38 -18.10 24.10
N HIS A 217 -9.50 -17.66 23.51
CA HIS A 217 -10.78 -17.62 24.20
C HIS A 217 -11.54 -18.94 24.15
N ALA A 218 -11.31 -19.79 23.12
CA ALA A 218 -11.88 -21.13 23.07
C ALA A 218 -11.26 -22.05 24.14
N THR A 219 -9.96 -21.94 24.39
CA THR A 219 -9.25 -22.73 25.40
C THR A 219 -9.69 -22.37 26.82
N SER A 220 -10.19 -21.15 27.02
CA SER A 220 -10.74 -20.71 28.31
C SER A 220 -12.14 -21.27 28.61
N THR A 221 -12.80 -21.89 27.62
CA THR A 221 -14.16 -22.41 27.73
C THR A 221 -14.21 -23.94 27.90
N GLU A 222 -13.07 -24.65 27.94
CA GLU A 222 -13.08 -26.09 28.21
C GLU A 222 -13.50 -26.32 29.66
N PRO A 223 -14.68 -26.96 29.92
CA PRO A 223 -15.12 -27.21 31.29
C PRO A 223 -14.17 -28.21 31.93
N ALA A 224 -13.58 -27.81 33.05
CA ALA A 224 -12.92 -28.71 33.93
C ALA A 224 -13.79 -29.94 34.21
N GLU A 225 -13.26 -31.12 33.88
CA GLU A 225 -13.64 -32.40 34.43
C GLU A 225 -15.11 -32.84 34.34
N ARG A 226 -15.36 -33.78 33.45
CA ARG A 226 -16.34 -34.80 33.78
C ARG A 226 -15.80 -35.61 34.99
N PRO A 227 -16.44 -35.51 36.16
CA PRO A 227 -16.11 -36.44 37.23
C PRO A 227 -16.43 -37.87 36.74
N ALA A 228 -15.49 -38.74 36.84
CA ALA A 228 -15.66 -40.17 36.66
C ALA A 228 -16.72 -40.63 37.67
N SER A 229 -17.98 -40.65 37.27
CA SER A 229 -19.06 -41.23 38.05
C SER A 229 -19.10 -42.73 37.80
N ALA A 230 -18.42 -43.43 38.74
CA ALA A 230 -18.88 -44.65 39.37
C ALA A 230 -19.47 -45.74 38.46
N ALA A 231 -18.57 -46.56 37.99
CA ALA A 231 -18.88 -47.99 37.85
C ALA A 231 -19.10 -48.58 39.25
N ARG A 232 -20.31 -48.62 39.73
CA ARG A 232 -20.68 -49.58 40.77
C ARG A 232 -21.31 -50.79 40.12
N HIS A 233 -20.52 -51.82 40.02
CA HIS A 233 -20.98 -53.21 39.96
C HIS A 233 -21.91 -53.43 41.13
N ASP A 234 -23.10 -53.83 40.88
CA ASP A 234 -23.88 -54.59 41.85
C ASP A 234 -24.07 -56.00 41.27
N HIS A 235 -23.30 -56.90 41.83
CA HIS A 235 -23.49 -58.35 41.76
C HIS A 235 -24.62 -58.67 42.74
N ALA A 236 -25.73 -59.03 42.20
CA ALA A 236 -26.75 -59.76 42.99
C ALA A 236 -27.06 -61.08 42.33
N GLN A 237 -26.62 -62.06 43.02
CA GLN A 237 -26.75 -63.49 42.95
C GLN A 237 -28.19 -63.93 42.63
N THR A 238 -28.27 -64.91 41.75
CA THR A 238 -29.39 -65.85 41.66
C THR A 238 -29.33 -66.83 42.85
N PRO A 239 -30.44 -67.34 43.33
CA PRO A 239 -30.51 -68.74 43.63
C PRO A 239 -31.58 -69.51 42.88
N VAL A 240 -31.17 -70.74 42.57
CA VAL A 240 -31.82 -71.92 42.11
C VAL A 240 -33.09 -72.24 42.93
N THR A 241 -34.17 -72.58 42.31
CA THR A 241 -34.88 -73.89 42.37
C THR A 241 -35.93 -73.92 41.22
#